data_b447eb4deaa487f06b4b3a7594acb778
#
_entry.id   b447eb4deaa487f06b4b3a7594acb778
#
_cell.length_a   1.000
_cell.length_b   1.000
_cell.length_c   1.000
_cell.angle_alpha   90.00
_cell.angle_beta   90.00
_cell.angle_gamma   90.00
#
_symmetry.space_group_name_H-M   'P 1'
#
loop_
_entity.id
_entity.type
_entity.pdbx_description
1 polymer ?
#
loop_
_entity_poly.entity_id
_entity_poly.type
_entity_poly.pdbx_seq_one_letter_code
_entity_poly.pdbx_strand_id
1 'polypeptide(L)'
;MWYLVMSRSLPEKEQDKQRNYEEHRQWLDDQHRAGRLMFSGPTTDGRYGVYVMLAADLEEAKALAATDPHHQRGIREMEVLEWRAHRAFRLNKPTIADVEALARGEKVPT
;
A
#
# COMPACT_ATOMS: atom_id res chain seq x y z
N MET A 1 11.63 4.18 -4.27
CA MET A 1 11.82 3.24 -3.13
C MET A 1 10.49 2.61 -2.77
N TRP A 2 10.53 1.33 -2.43
CA TRP A 2 9.33 0.57 -2.08
C TRP A 2 9.13 0.57 -0.58
N TYR A 3 7.87 0.68 -0.17
CA TYR A 3 7.49 0.59 1.25
C TYR A 3 6.32 -0.35 1.38
N LEU A 4 6.37 -1.17 2.41
CA LEU A 4 5.28 -2.07 2.76
C LEU A 4 4.53 -1.44 3.93
N VAL A 5 3.25 -1.18 3.73
CA VAL A 5 2.40 -0.64 4.79
C VAL A 5 1.50 -1.75 5.30
N MET A 6 1.66 -2.08 6.56
CA MET A 6 0.83 -3.06 7.27
C MET A 6 -0.17 -2.29 8.12
N SER A 7 -1.44 -2.42 7.81
CA SER A 7 -2.52 -1.70 8.48
C SER A 7 -3.32 -2.70 9.32
N ARG A 8 -3.04 -2.72 10.63
CA ARG A 8 -3.63 -3.71 11.53
C ARG A 8 -5.04 -3.31 11.97
N SER A 9 -6.00 -4.23 11.79
CA SER A 9 -7.35 -4.05 12.29
C SER A 9 -7.38 -4.10 13.82
N LEU A 10 -8.18 -3.23 14.41
CA LEU A 10 -8.41 -3.20 15.86
C LEU A 10 -9.83 -3.71 16.09
N PRO A 11 -10.02 -4.87 16.76
CA PRO A 11 -11.35 -5.45 16.94
C PRO A 11 -12.35 -4.49 17.61
N GLU A 12 -11.89 -3.68 18.56
CA GLU A 12 -12.72 -2.70 19.25
C GLU A 12 -13.17 -1.53 18.36
N LYS A 13 -12.59 -1.41 17.16
CA LYS A 13 -12.89 -0.35 16.19
C LYS A 13 -13.63 -0.86 14.96
N GLU A 14 -14.14 -2.08 14.98
CA GLU A 14 -14.77 -2.69 13.80
C GLU A 14 -15.93 -1.86 13.25
N GLN A 15 -16.77 -1.31 14.11
CA GLN A 15 -17.89 -0.47 13.68
C GLN A 15 -17.41 0.84 13.06
N ASP A 16 -16.39 1.45 13.65
CA ASP A 16 -15.79 2.68 13.11
C ASP A 16 -15.14 2.40 11.75
N LYS A 17 -14.50 1.25 11.59
CA LYS A 17 -13.93 0.83 10.31
C LYS A 17 -14.99 0.75 9.23
N GLN A 18 -16.14 0.16 9.52
CA GLN A 18 -17.25 0.05 8.58
C GLN A 18 -17.85 1.40 8.23
N ARG A 19 -18.04 2.28 9.20
CA ARG A 19 -18.58 3.64 8.99
C ARG A 19 -17.68 4.51 8.14
N ASN A 20 -16.38 4.28 8.19
CA ASN A 20 -15.36 5.06 7.46
C ASN A 20 -14.85 4.34 6.22
N TYR A 21 -15.49 3.23 5.84
CA TYR A 21 -15.03 2.39 4.73
C TYR A 21 -14.99 3.13 3.40
N GLU A 22 -16.04 3.90 3.07
CA GLU A 22 -16.12 4.60 1.79
C GLU A 22 -15.00 5.65 1.63
N GLU A 23 -14.70 6.39 2.69
CA GLU A 23 -13.61 7.38 2.65
C GLU A 23 -12.26 6.68 2.50
N HIS A 24 -12.05 5.57 3.19
CA HIS A 24 -10.84 4.76 3.08
C HIS A 24 -10.69 4.19 1.66
N ARG A 25 -11.77 3.65 1.09
CA ARG A 25 -11.77 3.12 -0.27
C ARG A 25 -11.45 4.21 -1.29
N GLN A 26 -12.04 5.39 -1.13
CA GLN A 26 -11.77 6.53 -2.00
C GLN A 26 -10.30 6.97 -1.92
N TRP A 27 -9.74 6.99 -0.71
CA TRP A 27 -8.32 7.28 -0.51
C TRP A 27 -7.43 6.27 -1.28
N LEU A 28 -7.74 4.98 -1.17
CA LEU A 28 -7.01 3.94 -1.91
C LEU A 28 -7.09 4.14 -3.41
N ASP A 29 -8.29 4.39 -3.94
CA ASP A 29 -8.49 4.61 -5.37
C ASP A 29 -7.69 5.82 -5.86
N ASP A 30 -7.69 6.90 -5.11
CA ASP A 30 -6.94 8.11 -5.44
C ASP A 30 -5.42 7.84 -5.47
N GLN A 31 -4.91 7.10 -4.49
CA GLN A 31 -3.49 6.77 -4.43
C GLN A 31 -3.07 5.83 -5.55
N HIS A 32 -3.91 4.87 -5.91
CA HIS A 32 -3.66 3.99 -7.05
C HIS A 32 -3.64 4.78 -8.37
N ARG A 33 -4.60 5.68 -8.57
CA ARG A 33 -4.62 6.53 -9.78
C ARG A 33 -3.40 7.44 -9.88
N ALA A 34 -2.94 7.94 -8.74
CA ALA A 34 -1.75 8.79 -8.69
C ALA A 34 -0.44 8.01 -8.87
N GLY A 35 -0.49 6.70 -8.93
CA GLY A 35 0.69 5.85 -9.08
C GLY A 35 1.52 5.73 -7.81
N ARG A 36 0.97 6.08 -6.65
CA ARG A 36 1.68 5.96 -5.37
C ARG A 36 1.53 4.59 -4.74
N LEU A 37 0.43 3.90 -5.00
CA LEU A 37 0.22 2.52 -4.54
C LEU A 37 0.20 1.58 -5.73
N MET A 38 0.89 0.44 -5.61
CA MET A 38 0.88 -0.61 -6.63
C MET A 38 -0.16 -1.68 -6.36
N PHE A 39 -0.15 -2.18 -5.14
CA PHE A 39 -1.06 -3.22 -4.68
C PHE A 39 -1.65 -2.79 -3.36
N SER A 40 -2.89 -3.16 -3.12
CA SER A 40 -3.52 -3.02 -1.82
C SER A 40 -4.60 -4.07 -1.66
N GLY A 41 -4.84 -4.50 -0.45
CA GLY A 41 -5.90 -5.45 -0.15
C GLY A 41 -5.80 -6.00 1.25
N PRO A 42 -6.88 -6.61 1.74
CA PRO A 42 -6.90 -7.23 3.05
C PRO A 42 -6.25 -8.62 3.02
N THR A 43 -5.70 -9.03 4.16
CA THR A 43 -5.37 -10.44 4.36
C THR A 43 -6.66 -11.23 4.53
N THR A 44 -6.65 -12.51 4.14
CA THR A 44 -7.87 -13.32 4.15
C THR A 44 -8.39 -13.63 5.55
N ASP A 45 -7.53 -13.50 6.58
CA ASP A 45 -7.94 -13.64 7.97
C ASP A 45 -8.53 -12.35 8.56
N GLY A 46 -8.56 -11.26 7.77
CA GLY A 46 -9.14 -9.98 8.19
C GLY A 46 -8.31 -9.18 9.17
N ARG A 47 -7.08 -9.61 9.50
CA ARG A 47 -6.26 -8.95 10.52
C ARG A 47 -5.55 -7.71 9.99
N TYR A 48 -5.20 -7.70 8.71
CA TYR A 48 -4.41 -6.62 8.11
C TYR A 48 -4.99 -6.17 6.78
N GLY A 49 -4.84 -4.87 6.50
CA GLY A 49 -4.77 -4.38 5.13
C GLY A 49 -3.29 -4.18 4.78
N VAL A 50 -2.91 -4.41 3.56
CA VAL A 50 -1.52 -4.29 3.12
C VAL A 50 -1.46 -3.42 1.88
N TYR A 51 -0.53 -2.46 1.84
CA TYR A 51 -0.25 -1.74 0.59
C TYR A 51 1.22 -1.86 0.23
N VAL A 52 1.50 -1.84 -1.06
CA VAL A 52 2.86 -1.61 -1.57
C VAL A 52 2.91 -0.19 -2.11
N MET A 53 3.74 0.65 -1.50
CA MET A 53 3.77 2.09 -1.74
C MET A 53 5.11 2.52 -2.34
N LEU A 54 5.06 3.51 -3.22
CA LEU A 54 6.24 4.19 -3.75
C LEU A 54 6.37 5.54 -3.05
N ALA A 55 7.55 5.83 -2.52
CA ALA A 55 7.86 7.11 -1.91
C ALA A 55 9.37 7.38 -2.02
N ALA A 56 9.76 8.62 -1.85
CA ALA A 56 11.16 9.03 -1.93
C ALA A 56 11.97 8.51 -0.73
N ASP A 57 11.36 8.52 0.45
CA ASP A 57 12.00 8.08 1.70
C ASP A 57 10.95 7.60 2.70
N LEU A 58 11.41 7.09 3.83
CA LEU A 58 10.53 6.56 4.87
C LEU A 58 9.61 7.62 5.47
N GLU A 59 10.10 8.85 5.63
CA GLU A 59 9.29 9.94 6.19
C GLU A 59 8.11 10.29 5.28
N GLU A 60 8.36 10.35 3.97
CA GLU A 60 7.29 10.58 2.99
C GLU A 60 6.29 9.43 3.00
N ALA A 61 6.77 8.18 3.06
CA ALA A 61 5.90 7.01 3.10
C ALA A 61 5.00 7.03 4.35
N LYS A 62 5.56 7.34 5.51
CA LYS A 62 4.79 7.46 6.75
C LYS A 62 3.77 8.59 6.69
N ALA A 63 4.18 9.74 6.17
CA ALA A 63 3.28 10.89 6.02
C ALA A 63 2.11 10.57 5.10
N LEU A 64 2.36 9.91 3.97
CA LEU A 64 1.31 9.52 3.05
C LEU A 64 0.36 8.48 3.66
N ALA A 65 0.89 7.44 4.28
CA ALA A 65 0.08 6.41 4.93
C ALA A 65 -0.80 6.99 6.06
N ALA A 66 -0.30 8.00 6.76
CA ALA A 66 -1.04 8.66 7.83
C ALA A 66 -2.25 9.47 7.31
N THR A 67 -2.32 9.77 6.02
CA THR A 67 -3.48 10.48 5.43
C THR A 67 -4.66 9.55 5.15
N ASP A 68 -4.48 8.23 5.19
CA ASP A 68 -5.59 7.28 5.09
C ASP A 68 -6.56 7.57 6.24
N PRO A 69 -7.86 7.78 5.97
CA PRO A 69 -8.84 8.08 7.03
C PRO A 69 -8.85 7.06 8.17
N HIS A 70 -8.59 5.78 7.91
CA HIS A 70 -8.51 4.76 8.96
C HIS A 70 -7.31 4.99 9.89
N HIS A 71 -6.17 5.44 9.36
CA HIS A 71 -4.99 5.74 10.18
C HIS A 71 -5.12 7.10 10.85
N GLN A 72 -5.63 8.09 10.14
CA GLN A 72 -5.80 9.45 10.64
C GLN A 72 -6.72 9.49 11.85
N ARG A 73 -7.74 8.63 11.89
CA ARG A 73 -8.74 8.58 12.96
C ARG A 73 -8.45 7.51 14.03
N GLY A 74 -7.30 6.84 13.94
CA GLY A 74 -6.91 5.82 14.91
C GLY A 74 -7.76 4.54 14.86
N ILE A 75 -8.42 4.28 13.73
CA ILE A 75 -9.28 3.10 13.55
C ILE A 75 -8.44 1.85 13.29
N ARG A 76 -7.26 2.03 12.69
CA ARG A 76 -6.28 0.98 12.45
C ARG A 76 -4.91 1.47 12.90
N GLU A 77 -4.04 0.54 13.24
CA GLU A 77 -2.62 0.85 13.48
C GLU A 77 -1.80 0.52 12.25
N MET A 78 -0.94 1.46 11.86
CA MET A 78 -0.06 1.25 10.71
C MET A 78 1.37 0.99 11.13
N GLU A 79 2.04 0.14 10.37
CA GLU A 79 3.47 -0.04 10.40
C GLU A 79 3.99 0.15 9.00
N VAL A 80 5.00 0.99 8.82
CA VAL A 80 5.59 1.28 7.51
C VAL A 80 7.02 0.75 7.49
N LEU A 81 7.27 -0.19 6.58
CA LEU A 81 8.56 -0.87 6.45
C LEU A 81 9.19 -0.51 5.11
N GLU A 82 10.44 -0.12 5.13
CA GLU A 82 11.23 -0.01 3.91
C GLU A 82 11.45 -1.42 3.37
N TRP A 83 11.14 -1.62 2.08
CA TRP A 83 11.17 -2.94 1.48
C TRP A 83 12.01 -2.95 0.21
N ARG A 84 12.96 -3.88 0.16
CA ARG A 84 13.79 -4.10 -1.02
C ARG A 84 13.22 -5.28 -1.80
N ALA A 85 12.47 -4.99 -2.86
CA ALA A 85 11.95 -6.02 -3.74
C ALA A 85 13.10 -6.52 -4.63
N HIS A 86 13.59 -7.72 -4.35
CA HIS A 86 14.72 -8.27 -5.10
C HIS A 86 14.29 -9.06 -6.32
N ARG A 87 13.05 -9.54 -6.38
CA ARG A 87 12.52 -10.30 -7.52
C ARG A 87 11.07 -9.96 -7.76
N ALA A 88 10.67 -9.87 -9.02
CA ALA A 88 9.29 -9.70 -9.43
C ALA A 88 9.13 -10.28 -10.84
N PHE A 89 8.12 -11.13 -11.06
CA PHE A 89 7.78 -11.63 -12.39
C PHE A 89 8.98 -12.18 -13.18
N ARG A 90 9.85 -12.98 -12.57
CA ARG A 90 11.09 -13.50 -13.13
C ARG A 90 12.21 -12.46 -13.26
N LEU A 91 11.95 -11.21 -12.91
CA LEU A 91 12.98 -10.16 -12.91
C LEU A 91 13.78 -10.24 -11.61
N ASN A 92 15.08 -10.09 -11.73
CA ASN A 92 16.00 -9.96 -10.62
C ASN A 92 16.26 -8.48 -10.38
N LYS A 93 16.06 -8.00 -9.16
CA LYS A 93 16.20 -6.59 -8.77
C LYS A 93 15.41 -5.66 -9.69
N PRO A 94 14.07 -5.80 -9.75
CA PRO A 94 13.26 -4.99 -10.65
C PRO A 94 13.32 -3.51 -10.26
N THR A 95 13.28 -2.67 -11.29
CA THR A 95 13.09 -1.24 -11.10
C THR A 95 11.60 -0.90 -11.12
N ILE A 96 11.25 0.30 -10.69
CA ILE A 96 9.88 0.79 -10.79
C ILE A 96 9.43 0.78 -12.24
N ALA A 97 10.30 1.22 -13.16
CA ALA A 97 10.01 1.24 -14.59
C ALA A 97 9.74 -0.16 -15.15
N ASP A 98 10.50 -1.17 -14.69
CA ASP A 98 10.28 -2.57 -15.10
C ASP A 98 8.88 -3.05 -14.71
N VAL A 99 8.47 -2.76 -13.49
CA VAL A 99 7.17 -3.21 -12.98
C VAL A 99 6.04 -2.46 -13.69
N GLU A 100 6.19 -1.17 -13.93
CA GLU A 100 5.22 -0.39 -14.70
C GLU A 100 5.09 -0.91 -16.13
N ALA A 101 6.20 -1.26 -16.77
CA ALA A 101 6.20 -1.84 -18.11
C ALA A 101 5.45 -3.18 -18.12
N LEU A 102 5.71 -4.05 -17.15
CA LEU A 102 4.99 -5.33 -17.02
C LEU A 102 3.49 -5.11 -16.79
N ALA A 103 3.13 -4.12 -15.99
CA ALA A 103 1.72 -3.79 -15.75
C ALA A 103 1.02 -3.34 -17.04
N ARG A 104 1.76 -2.74 -17.98
CA ARG A 104 1.24 -2.38 -19.31
C ARG A 104 1.24 -3.55 -20.30
N GLY A 105 1.70 -4.73 -19.89
CA GLY A 105 1.81 -5.90 -20.78
C GLY A 105 3.03 -5.90 -21.68
N GLU A 106 4.00 -5.03 -21.42
CA GLU A 106 5.23 -4.95 -22.21
C GLU A 106 6.23 -6.00 -21.76
N LYS A 107 7.09 -6.43 -22.68
CA LYS A 107 8.22 -7.30 -22.34
C LYS A 107 9.34 -6.47 -21.72
N VAL A 108 9.92 -7.02 -20.66
CA VAL A 108 11.05 -6.39 -19.97
C VAL A 108 12.27 -7.31 -20.15
N PRO A 109 13.46 -6.75 -20.43
CA PRO A 109 14.68 -7.56 -20.53
C PRO A 109 14.94 -8.32 -19.22
N THR A 110 15.22 -9.60 -19.31
CA THR A 110 15.50 -10.46 -18.16
C THR A 110 17.01 -10.71 -18.02
#